data_9916ebd1f542f646dff8781f7fb5e177
#
_entry.id   9916ebd1f542f646dff8781f7fb5e177
#
_cell.length_a   1.000
_cell.length_b   1.000
_cell.length_c   1.000
_cell.angle_alpha   90.00
_cell.angle_beta   90.00
_cell.angle_gamma   90.00
#
_symmetry.space_group_name_H-M   'P 1'
#
loop_
_entity.id
_entity.type
_entity.pdbx_description
1 polymer ?
#
loop_
_entity_poly.entity_id
_entity_poly.type
_entity_poly.pdbx_seq_one_letter_code
_entity_poly.pdbx_strand_id
1 'polypeptide(L)'
;MGEFELIRRFFAAAACAAPAADVALGIGDDCALLAPPAGEQLAVSTDTLVEGVHFPAGCDPFLLAQRALAVSASDLAAMGAAPLAFTLALTLPQADAEWLQGFARGLDAMARQCGLALVGGDTTRGPLSMTLTVFGRVPAGQALTRAGARPGDLLCVGGPLGEAGAALELVLERRSAPAEVAEPLLARYWTPAPQFGLGLALRGKASAALDISDGLLADCGHIARASGVALLVECQRLQASAALSGLLAGEEALRQQLAAGDDYVLAFTLPSAYLGEIRAAWPAMAVIGRVEAGQGVHLLDADGRELIPAVAGYQHFGTQRD
;
A
#
# COMPACT_ATOMS: atom_id res chain seq x y z
N MET A 1 11.44 -20.40 -24.98
CA MET A 1 12.40 -19.71 -24.09
C MET A 1 12.47 -20.48 -22.80
N GLY A 2 13.68 -20.84 -22.35
CA GLY A 2 13.88 -21.55 -21.08
C GLY A 2 13.89 -20.54 -19.91
N GLU A 3 13.71 -21.05 -18.68
CA GLU A 3 13.67 -20.25 -17.44
C GLU A 3 14.88 -19.33 -17.28
N PHE A 4 16.09 -19.86 -17.36
CA PHE A 4 17.33 -19.06 -17.22
C PHE A 4 17.52 -18.02 -18.34
N GLU A 5 17.02 -18.31 -19.56
CA GLU A 5 17.03 -17.34 -20.64
C GLU A 5 16.05 -16.20 -20.35
N LEU A 6 14.86 -16.52 -19.83
CA LEU A 6 13.86 -15.56 -19.39
C LEU A 6 14.42 -14.65 -18.30
N ILE A 7 14.98 -15.23 -17.24
CA ILE A 7 15.57 -14.47 -16.12
C ILE A 7 16.65 -13.53 -16.63
N ARG A 8 17.60 -14.01 -17.43
CA ARG A 8 18.68 -13.16 -17.96
C ARG A 8 18.15 -12.02 -18.84
N ARG A 9 17.17 -12.30 -19.69
CA ARG A 9 16.68 -11.34 -20.69
C ARG A 9 15.80 -10.25 -20.11
N PHE A 10 14.91 -10.58 -19.16
CA PHE A 10 13.89 -9.66 -18.69
C PHE A 10 14.14 -9.14 -17.27
N PHE A 11 14.75 -9.92 -16.40
CA PHE A 11 14.94 -9.55 -15.00
C PHE A 11 16.39 -9.16 -14.66
N ALA A 12 17.37 -9.98 -14.98
CA ALA A 12 18.78 -9.64 -14.69
C ALA A 12 19.29 -8.47 -15.56
N ALA A 13 18.74 -8.27 -16.75
CA ALA A 13 19.01 -7.12 -17.61
C ALA A 13 18.16 -5.88 -17.30
N ALA A 14 17.20 -5.98 -16.39
CA ALA A 14 16.37 -4.86 -15.98
C ALA A 14 17.18 -3.78 -15.26
N ALA A 15 16.82 -2.52 -15.43
CA ALA A 15 17.57 -1.42 -14.81
C ALA A 15 17.50 -1.46 -13.27
N CYS A 16 16.40 -1.97 -12.72
CA CYS A 16 16.23 -2.16 -11.27
C CYS A 16 17.10 -3.30 -10.70
N ALA A 17 17.71 -4.17 -11.52
CA ALA A 17 18.67 -5.18 -11.07
C ALA A 17 20.14 -4.70 -11.12
N ALA A 18 20.38 -3.43 -11.47
CA ALA A 18 21.70 -2.83 -11.41
C ALA A 18 22.25 -2.78 -9.97
N PRO A 19 23.58 -2.74 -9.77
CA PRO A 19 24.18 -2.57 -8.45
C PRO A 19 23.57 -1.41 -7.67
N ALA A 20 23.20 -1.65 -6.41
CA ALA A 20 22.59 -0.67 -5.54
C ALA A 20 23.35 -0.60 -4.19
N ALA A 21 23.20 0.52 -3.49
CA ALA A 21 23.73 0.66 -2.14
C ALA A 21 23.12 -0.42 -1.23
N ASP A 22 23.91 -0.89 -0.28
CA ASP A 22 23.53 -1.93 0.71
C ASP A 22 23.15 -3.30 0.09
N VAL A 23 23.36 -3.49 -1.23
CA VAL A 23 23.27 -4.78 -1.94
C VAL A 23 24.70 -5.23 -2.28
N ALA A 24 25.24 -6.13 -1.50
CA ALA A 24 26.60 -6.65 -1.72
C ALA A 24 26.66 -7.69 -2.87
N LEU A 25 25.57 -8.44 -3.06
CA LEU A 25 25.40 -9.39 -4.15
C LEU A 25 23.92 -9.43 -4.57
N GLY A 26 23.64 -9.25 -5.86
CA GLY A 26 22.30 -9.34 -6.45
C GLY A 26 22.06 -10.64 -7.21
N ILE A 27 21.32 -10.57 -8.32
CA ILE A 27 20.97 -11.70 -9.18
C ILE A 27 22.24 -12.31 -9.78
N GLY A 28 22.36 -13.66 -9.74
CA GLY A 28 23.42 -14.40 -10.43
C GLY A 28 24.12 -15.46 -9.58
N ASP A 29 23.77 -15.59 -8.32
CA ASP A 29 24.25 -16.62 -7.40
C ASP A 29 23.04 -17.24 -6.68
N ASP A 30 23.27 -18.25 -5.82
CA ASP A 30 22.22 -18.96 -5.08
C ASP A 30 21.41 -18.04 -4.14
N CYS A 31 22.04 -16.97 -3.62
CA CYS A 31 21.40 -16.00 -2.73
C CYS A 31 21.89 -14.57 -3.02
N ALA A 32 21.02 -13.59 -2.81
CA ALA A 32 21.44 -12.20 -2.69
C ALA A 32 22.05 -11.93 -1.31
N LEU A 33 22.99 -10.98 -1.23
CA LEU A 33 23.56 -10.51 0.03
C LEU A 33 23.19 -9.04 0.26
N LEU A 34 22.45 -8.78 1.33
CA LEU A 34 22.08 -7.44 1.77
C LEU A 34 22.97 -7.03 2.94
N ALA A 35 23.48 -5.81 2.91
CA ALA A 35 24.42 -5.29 3.89
C ALA A 35 23.92 -3.94 4.47
N PRO A 36 22.81 -3.93 5.26
CA PRO A 36 22.32 -2.71 5.88
C PRO A 36 23.39 -2.12 6.80
N PRO A 37 23.43 -0.77 6.95
CA PRO A 37 24.38 -0.12 7.85
C PRO A 37 24.30 -0.62 9.29
N ALA A 38 25.42 -0.53 10.02
CA ALA A 38 25.45 -0.88 11.44
C ALA A 38 24.47 -0.01 12.24
N GLY A 39 23.71 -0.65 13.13
CA GLY A 39 22.67 0.02 13.94
C GLY A 39 21.31 0.14 13.27
N GLU A 40 21.14 -0.37 12.06
CA GLU A 40 19.85 -0.50 11.41
C GLU A 40 19.33 -1.95 11.44
N GLN A 41 18.01 -2.09 11.36
CA GLN A 41 17.29 -3.37 11.28
C GLN A 41 16.70 -3.51 9.87
N LEU A 42 16.63 -4.74 9.36
CA LEU A 42 15.87 -5.06 8.15
C LEU A 42 14.38 -5.11 8.50
N ALA A 43 13.59 -4.37 7.72
CA ALA A 43 12.16 -4.54 7.63
C ALA A 43 11.87 -5.43 6.41
N VAL A 44 11.04 -6.44 6.57
CA VAL A 44 10.72 -7.41 5.51
C VAL A 44 9.21 -7.61 5.47
N SER A 45 8.62 -7.49 4.28
CA SER A 45 7.23 -7.86 4.03
C SER A 45 7.10 -8.69 2.75
N THR A 46 6.01 -9.45 2.64
CA THR A 46 5.75 -10.30 1.49
C THR A 46 4.27 -10.29 1.14
N ASP A 47 3.95 -9.95 -0.10
CA ASP A 47 2.61 -10.00 -0.66
C ASP A 47 2.54 -10.90 -1.88
N THR A 48 1.37 -11.51 -2.06
CA THR A 48 1.05 -12.33 -3.24
C THR A 48 -0.17 -11.78 -3.95
N LEU A 49 -0.04 -11.51 -5.25
CA LEU A 49 -1.15 -11.15 -6.11
C LEU A 49 -1.50 -12.33 -7.02
N VAL A 50 -2.79 -12.64 -7.10
CA VAL A 50 -3.33 -13.77 -7.88
C VAL A 50 -4.35 -13.24 -8.87
N GLU A 51 -4.26 -13.69 -10.13
CA GLU A 51 -5.23 -13.36 -11.17
C GLU A 51 -6.64 -13.80 -10.78
N GLY A 52 -7.61 -12.95 -11.03
CA GLY A 52 -9.03 -13.19 -10.68
C GLY A 52 -9.36 -12.94 -9.21
N VAL A 53 -8.35 -12.68 -8.35
CA VAL A 53 -8.54 -12.32 -6.94
C VAL A 53 -8.13 -10.86 -6.70
N HIS A 54 -6.89 -10.50 -7.05
CA HIS A 54 -6.32 -9.19 -6.77
C HIS A 54 -6.25 -8.28 -8.01
N PHE A 55 -6.41 -8.85 -9.19
CA PHE A 55 -6.44 -8.14 -10.47
C PHE A 55 -7.19 -8.97 -11.52
N PRO A 56 -7.84 -8.33 -12.52
CA PRO A 56 -8.56 -9.03 -13.56
C PRO A 56 -7.62 -9.73 -14.56
N ALA A 57 -8.12 -10.78 -15.20
CA ALA A 57 -7.43 -11.41 -16.31
C ALA A 57 -7.24 -10.45 -17.49
N GLY A 58 -6.13 -10.62 -18.22
CA GLY A 58 -5.86 -9.86 -19.44
C GLY A 58 -5.51 -8.38 -19.24
N CYS A 59 -5.20 -7.96 -18.01
CA CYS A 59 -4.76 -6.59 -17.74
C CYS A 59 -3.37 -6.29 -18.33
N ASP A 60 -3.06 -5.01 -18.54
CA ASP A 60 -1.78 -4.55 -19.06
C ASP A 60 -0.64 -4.98 -18.12
N PRO A 61 0.33 -5.79 -18.59
CA PRO A 61 1.45 -6.24 -17.77
C PRO A 61 2.32 -5.10 -17.21
N PHE A 62 2.42 -3.98 -17.91
CA PHE A 62 3.15 -2.80 -17.44
C PHE A 62 2.49 -2.20 -16.19
N LEU A 63 1.16 -2.07 -16.19
CA LEU A 63 0.40 -1.56 -15.05
C LEU A 63 0.37 -2.58 -13.90
N LEU A 64 0.20 -3.87 -14.24
CA LEU A 64 0.19 -4.94 -13.26
C LEU A 64 1.50 -5.01 -12.45
N ALA A 65 2.65 -4.90 -13.13
CA ALA A 65 3.96 -4.92 -12.47
C ALA A 65 4.14 -3.73 -11.53
N GLN A 66 3.69 -2.55 -11.93
CA GLN A 66 3.74 -1.36 -11.08
C GLN A 66 2.87 -1.54 -9.84
N ARG A 67 1.62 -1.99 -10.00
CA ARG A 67 0.73 -2.28 -8.88
C ARG A 67 1.35 -3.29 -7.93
N ALA A 68 1.83 -4.42 -8.43
CA ALA A 68 2.39 -5.49 -7.60
C ALA A 68 3.54 -5.01 -6.71
N LEU A 69 4.47 -4.22 -7.25
CA LEU A 69 5.57 -3.69 -6.45
C LEU A 69 5.12 -2.58 -5.51
N ALA A 70 4.21 -1.70 -5.96
CA ALA A 70 3.73 -0.58 -5.16
C ALA A 70 2.98 -1.03 -3.90
N VAL A 71 2.07 -2.02 -4.03
CA VAL A 71 1.30 -2.53 -2.89
C VAL A 71 2.22 -3.15 -1.83
N SER A 72 3.15 -4.00 -2.25
CA SER A 72 4.13 -4.60 -1.33
C SER A 72 5.06 -3.56 -0.68
N ALA A 73 5.48 -2.54 -1.44
CA ALA A 73 6.35 -1.47 -0.96
C ALA A 73 5.66 -0.55 0.08
N SER A 74 4.33 -0.52 0.10
CA SER A 74 3.53 0.27 1.05
C SER A 74 3.80 -0.15 2.50
N ASP A 75 3.96 -1.43 2.77
CA ASP A 75 4.32 -1.94 4.10
C ASP A 75 5.62 -1.33 4.64
N LEU A 76 6.63 -1.17 3.78
CA LEU A 76 7.88 -0.53 4.18
C LEU A 76 7.66 0.94 4.55
N ALA A 77 6.83 1.65 3.79
CA ALA A 77 6.47 3.03 4.11
C ALA A 77 5.70 3.11 5.43
N ALA A 78 4.78 2.17 5.70
CA ALA A 78 4.02 2.07 6.95
C ALA A 78 4.91 1.86 8.17
N MET A 79 6.01 1.11 8.01
CA MET A 79 7.02 0.89 9.05
C MET A 79 8.02 2.07 9.18
N GLY A 80 7.90 3.11 8.35
CA GLY A 80 8.89 4.16 8.26
C GLY A 80 10.25 3.65 7.79
N ALA A 81 10.32 2.53 7.07
CA ALA A 81 11.56 1.97 6.57
C ALA A 81 12.02 2.69 5.31
N ALA A 82 13.31 2.93 5.18
CA ALA A 82 13.90 3.34 3.92
C ALA A 82 13.95 2.13 2.97
N PRO A 83 13.53 2.26 1.70
CA PRO A 83 13.53 1.16 0.75
C PRO A 83 14.95 0.68 0.44
N LEU A 84 15.10 -0.62 0.17
CA LEU A 84 16.40 -1.21 -0.12
C LEU A 84 16.33 -2.13 -1.35
N ALA A 85 15.58 -3.21 -1.28
CA ALA A 85 15.57 -4.24 -2.30
C ALA A 85 14.22 -4.99 -2.35
N PHE A 86 14.05 -5.82 -3.37
CA PHE A 86 12.95 -6.77 -3.43
C PHE A 86 13.34 -8.03 -4.22
N THR A 87 12.61 -9.12 -3.98
CA THR A 87 12.63 -10.32 -4.81
C THR A 87 11.25 -10.52 -5.46
N LEU A 88 11.23 -11.23 -6.60
CA LEU A 88 10.02 -11.55 -7.34
C LEU A 88 9.95 -13.05 -7.61
N ALA A 89 8.98 -13.75 -7.02
CA ALA A 89 8.57 -15.08 -7.44
C ALA A 89 7.37 -14.94 -8.39
N LEU A 90 7.59 -15.28 -9.68
CA LEU A 90 6.61 -15.10 -10.74
C LEU A 90 6.17 -16.45 -11.30
N THR A 91 4.87 -16.74 -11.23
CA THR A 91 4.25 -17.89 -11.86
C THR A 91 3.50 -17.46 -13.11
N LEU A 92 3.77 -18.08 -14.25
CA LEU A 92 3.22 -17.73 -15.57
C LEU A 92 2.60 -18.95 -16.26
N PRO A 93 1.46 -18.81 -16.94
CA PRO A 93 0.92 -19.91 -17.76
C PRO A 93 1.80 -20.23 -18.97
N GLN A 94 2.45 -19.23 -19.53
CA GLN A 94 3.37 -19.34 -20.67
C GLN A 94 4.42 -18.21 -20.66
N ALA A 95 5.58 -18.46 -21.24
CA ALA A 95 6.66 -17.49 -21.38
C ALA A 95 6.46 -16.61 -22.63
N ASP A 96 5.49 -15.70 -22.59
CA ASP A 96 5.24 -14.71 -23.63
C ASP A 96 6.23 -13.57 -23.55
N ALA A 97 6.98 -13.33 -24.63
CA ALA A 97 8.06 -12.34 -24.64
C ALA A 97 7.56 -10.89 -24.63
N GLU A 98 6.40 -10.61 -25.23
CA GLU A 98 5.81 -9.28 -25.27
C GLU A 98 5.24 -8.92 -23.89
N TRP A 99 4.51 -9.84 -23.29
CA TRP A 99 4.01 -9.71 -21.92
C TRP A 99 5.14 -9.47 -20.92
N LEU A 100 6.20 -10.32 -20.97
CA LEU A 100 7.35 -10.22 -20.08
C LEU A 100 8.11 -8.90 -20.25
N GLN A 101 8.23 -8.39 -21.49
CA GLN A 101 8.85 -7.09 -21.74
C GLN A 101 8.02 -5.95 -21.15
N GLY A 102 6.69 -5.99 -21.29
CA GLY A 102 5.78 -5.04 -20.66
C GLY A 102 5.91 -5.05 -19.14
N PHE A 103 5.84 -6.25 -18.55
CA PHE A 103 5.96 -6.47 -17.11
C PHE A 103 7.30 -5.97 -16.55
N ALA A 104 8.43 -6.34 -17.16
CA ALA A 104 9.76 -5.90 -16.73
C ALA A 104 9.92 -4.36 -16.78
N ARG A 105 9.38 -3.69 -17.81
CA ARG A 105 9.37 -2.22 -17.88
C ARG A 105 8.52 -1.59 -16.78
N GLY A 106 7.37 -2.16 -16.48
CA GLY A 106 6.51 -1.69 -15.37
C GLY A 106 7.21 -1.84 -14.03
N LEU A 107 7.85 -2.98 -13.82
CA LEU A 107 8.64 -3.26 -12.62
C LEU A 107 9.80 -2.24 -12.45
N ASP A 108 10.55 -1.97 -13.52
CA ASP A 108 11.62 -0.95 -13.55
C ASP A 108 11.10 0.44 -13.21
N ALA A 109 9.95 0.82 -13.75
CA ALA A 109 9.36 2.14 -13.52
C ALA A 109 9.02 2.33 -12.03
N MET A 110 8.33 1.37 -11.43
CA MET A 110 7.94 1.44 -10.02
C MET A 110 9.15 1.26 -9.09
N ALA A 111 10.07 0.36 -9.39
CA ALA A 111 11.29 0.15 -8.61
C ALA A 111 12.13 1.44 -8.52
N ARG A 112 12.26 2.16 -9.63
CA ARG A 112 12.94 3.47 -9.66
C ARG A 112 12.21 4.51 -8.82
N GLN A 113 10.88 4.56 -8.92
CA GLN A 113 10.05 5.48 -8.13
C GLN A 113 10.19 5.21 -6.63
N CYS A 114 10.23 3.94 -6.23
CA CYS A 114 10.35 3.52 -4.84
C CYS A 114 11.79 3.52 -4.32
N GLY A 115 12.81 3.52 -5.19
CA GLY A 115 14.21 3.36 -4.80
C GLY A 115 14.55 1.92 -4.37
N LEU A 116 13.88 0.92 -4.96
CA LEU A 116 14.06 -0.50 -4.67
C LEU A 116 14.89 -1.19 -5.75
N ALA A 117 15.80 -2.10 -5.37
CA ALA A 117 16.59 -2.91 -6.28
C ALA A 117 16.05 -4.34 -6.36
N LEU A 118 15.89 -4.89 -7.58
CA LEU A 118 15.59 -6.31 -7.77
C LEU A 118 16.84 -7.14 -7.53
N VAL A 119 16.82 -8.01 -6.53
CA VAL A 119 18.00 -8.75 -6.10
C VAL A 119 17.90 -10.27 -6.28
N GLY A 120 16.72 -10.77 -6.62
CA GLY A 120 16.50 -12.20 -6.78
C GLY A 120 15.06 -12.54 -7.07
N GLY A 121 14.75 -13.82 -7.05
CA GLY A 121 13.40 -14.34 -7.23
C GLY A 121 13.37 -15.72 -7.86
N ASP A 122 12.19 -16.11 -8.32
CA ASP A 122 11.96 -17.39 -8.98
C ASP A 122 11.00 -17.19 -10.15
N THR A 123 11.04 -18.06 -11.16
CA THR A 123 10.11 -18.05 -12.27
C THR A 123 9.66 -19.46 -12.59
N THR A 124 8.38 -19.73 -12.46
CA THR A 124 7.83 -21.07 -12.68
C THR A 124 6.58 -21.03 -13.56
N ARG A 125 6.16 -22.22 -14.03
CA ARG A 125 4.95 -22.36 -14.85
C ARG A 125 3.75 -22.72 -13.99
N GLY A 126 2.65 -21.97 -14.16
CA GLY A 126 1.36 -22.22 -13.49
C GLY A 126 0.36 -21.10 -13.76
N PRO A 127 -0.75 -21.04 -13.02
CA PRO A 127 -1.68 -19.90 -13.05
C PRO A 127 -0.95 -18.59 -12.73
N LEU A 128 -1.35 -17.49 -13.38
CA LEU A 128 -0.68 -16.20 -13.20
C LEU A 128 -0.80 -15.74 -11.74
N SER A 129 0.36 -15.68 -11.10
CA SER A 129 0.50 -15.09 -9.76
C SER A 129 1.90 -14.55 -9.58
N MET A 130 2.06 -13.61 -8.68
CA MET A 130 3.33 -13.02 -8.34
C MET A 130 3.42 -12.77 -6.84
N THR A 131 4.56 -13.15 -6.28
CA THR A 131 4.89 -12.89 -4.87
C THR A 131 6.11 -11.98 -4.83
N LEU A 132 5.99 -10.85 -4.19
CA LEU A 132 7.09 -9.92 -3.97
C LEU A 132 7.45 -9.92 -2.49
N THR A 133 8.74 -10.12 -2.20
CA THR A 133 9.27 -9.88 -0.86
C THR A 133 10.09 -8.60 -0.92
N VAL A 134 9.71 -7.60 -0.14
CA VAL A 134 10.35 -6.29 -0.09
C VAL A 134 11.21 -6.16 1.16
N PHE A 135 12.34 -5.51 1.01
CA PHE A 135 13.32 -5.27 2.08
C PHE A 135 13.54 -3.77 2.22
N GLY A 136 13.42 -3.28 3.44
CA GLY A 136 13.76 -1.92 3.82
C GLY A 136 14.66 -1.92 5.04
N ARG A 137 15.14 -0.75 5.42
CA ARG A 137 15.98 -0.57 6.60
C ARG A 137 15.45 0.54 7.48
N VAL A 138 15.58 0.36 8.78
CA VAL A 138 15.12 1.31 9.78
C VAL A 138 16.11 1.34 10.95
N PRO A 139 16.48 2.51 11.48
CA PRO A 139 17.31 2.58 12.68
C PRO A 139 16.69 1.79 13.83
N ALA A 140 17.51 1.06 14.58
CA ALA A 140 17.03 0.22 15.68
C ALA A 140 16.18 1.04 16.67
N GLY A 141 14.98 0.53 16.96
CA GLY A 141 14.02 1.17 17.86
C GLY A 141 13.24 2.37 17.27
N GLN A 142 13.36 2.64 15.96
CA GLN A 142 12.65 3.75 15.31
C GLN A 142 11.59 3.29 14.30
N ALA A 143 11.35 1.99 14.18
CA ALA A 143 10.27 1.49 13.35
C ALA A 143 8.91 2.00 13.84
N LEU A 144 8.08 2.45 12.92
CA LEU A 144 6.67 2.69 13.18
C LEU A 144 5.96 1.35 13.37
N THR A 145 5.02 1.28 14.29
CA THR A 145 4.27 0.06 14.57
C THR A 145 2.79 0.36 14.75
N ARG A 146 1.97 -0.64 14.71
CA ARG A 146 0.52 -0.54 15.01
C ARG A 146 0.24 -0.25 16.49
N ALA A 147 1.21 -0.49 17.37
CA ALA A 147 1.10 -0.27 18.81
C ALA A 147 1.73 1.07 19.23
N GLY A 148 1.13 1.72 20.23
CA GLY A 148 1.67 2.95 20.84
C GLY A 148 0.77 4.17 20.76
N ALA A 149 -0.40 4.08 20.11
CA ALA A 149 -1.43 5.13 20.11
C ALA A 149 -1.90 5.42 21.55
N ARG A 150 -2.13 6.71 21.87
CA ARG A 150 -2.48 7.15 23.20
C ARG A 150 -3.71 8.07 23.18
N PRO A 151 -4.57 8.00 24.20
CA PRO A 151 -5.65 8.98 24.34
C PRO A 151 -5.11 10.42 24.26
N GLY A 152 -5.76 11.24 23.43
CA GLY A 152 -5.35 12.62 23.12
C GLY A 152 -4.56 12.75 21.82
N ASP A 153 -4.08 11.67 21.21
CA ASP A 153 -3.49 11.71 19.88
C ASP A 153 -4.55 12.03 18.81
N LEU A 154 -4.11 12.66 17.74
CA LEU A 154 -4.92 12.85 16.54
C LEU A 154 -4.88 11.57 15.69
N LEU A 155 -6.00 11.17 15.08
CA LEU A 155 -6.05 10.15 14.05
C LEU A 155 -5.97 10.83 12.68
N CYS A 156 -4.98 10.41 11.88
CA CYS A 156 -4.64 11.05 10.62
C CYS A 156 -4.54 10.02 9.48
N VAL A 157 -4.72 10.50 8.25
CA VAL A 157 -4.43 9.73 7.01
C VAL A 157 -3.53 10.54 6.09
N GLY A 158 -2.70 9.85 5.30
CA GLY A 158 -1.71 10.45 4.42
C GLY A 158 -2.25 10.96 3.08
N GLY A 159 -3.55 10.81 2.81
CA GLY A 159 -4.14 11.21 1.53
C GLY A 159 -5.62 10.86 1.43
N PRO A 160 -6.23 11.09 0.25
CA PRO A 160 -7.63 10.74 -0.02
C PRO A 160 -7.84 9.23 0.05
N LEU A 161 -9.05 8.83 0.46
CA LEU A 161 -9.50 7.46 0.65
C LEU A 161 -10.64 7.09 -0.31
N GLY A 162 -10.75 5.77 -0.59
CA GLY A 162 -11.83 5.20 -1.38
C GLY A 162 -11.67 5.35 -2.89
N GLU A 163 -10.58 5.97 -3.36
CA GLU A 163 -10.33 6.16 -4.78
C GLU A 163 -10.02 4.84 -5.50
N ALA A 164 -9.23 3.96 -4.89
CA ALA A 164 -8.90 2.66 -5.47
C ALA A 164 -10.11 1.73 -5.51
N GLY A 165 -10.94 1.70 -4.46
CA GLY A 165 -12.19 0.95 -4.46
C GLY A 165 -13.20 1.45 -5.50
N ALA A 166 -13.29 2.77 -5.69
CA ALA A 166 -14.10 3.35 -6.77
C ALA A 166 -13.54 3.01 -8.16
N ALA A 167 -12.19 3.00 -8.32
CA ALA A 167 -11.54 2.60 -9.56
C ALA A 167 -11.80 1.13 -9.92
N LEU A 168 -11.95 0.24 -8.94
CA LEU A 168 -12.24 -1.17 -9.18
C LEU A 168 -13.55 -1.35 -9.99
N GLU A 169 -14.56 -0.49 -9.77
CA GLU A 169 -15.80 -0.51 -10.56
C GLU A 169 -15.57 -0.16 -12.04
N LEU A 170 -14.56 0.69 -12.33
CA LEU A 170 -14.12 1.01 -13.70
C LEU A 170 -13.26 -0.11 -14.29
N VAL A 171 -12.34 -0.66 -13.51
CA VAL A 171 -11.45 -1.77 -13.91
C VAL A 171 -12.25 -3.04 -14.25
N LEU A 172 -13.34 -3.31 -13.53
CA LEU A 172 -14.24 -4.43 -13.76
C LEU A 172 -15.36 -4.10 -14.76
N GLU A 173 -15.31 -2.94 -15.41
CA GLU A 173 -16.31 -2.47 -16.40
C GLU A 173 -17.77 -2.44 -15.88
N ARG A 174 -17.92 -2.35 -14.55
CA ARG A 174 -19.25 -2.25 -13.90
C ARG A 174 -19.81 -0.83 -13.97
N ARG A 175 -18.91 0.16 -14.13
CA ARG A 175 -19.24 1.57 -14.32
C ARG A 175 -18.38 2.18 -15.42
N SER A 176 -18.81 3.33 -15.92
CA SER A 176 -18.04 4.18 -16.84
C SER A 176 -18.04 5.62 -16.34
N ALA A 177 -17.00 6.37 -16.66
CA ALA A 177 -16.88 7.78 -16.33
C ALA A 177 -16.12 8.51 -17.45
N PRO A 178 -16.29 9.85 -17.55
CA PRO A 178 -15.43 10.66 -18.42
C PRO A 178 -13.96 10.55 -18.02
N ALA A 179 -13.05 10.77 -18.98
CA ALA A 179 -11.60 10.56 -18.78
C ALA A 179 -11.05 11.35 -17.58
N GLU A 180 -11.51 12.58 -17.39
CA GLU A 180 -11.10 13.47 -16.29
C GLU A 180 -11.45 12.92 -14.89
N VAL A 181 -12.42 12.00 -14.79
CA VAL A 181 -12.80 11.30 -13.56
C VAL A 181 -12.13 9.93 -13.51
N ALA A 182 -12.13 9.19 -14.63
CA ALA A 182 -11.63 7.83 -14.68
C ALA A 182 -10.10 7.74 -14.54
N GLU A 183 -9.34 8.59 -15.23
CA GLU A 183 -7.88 8.53 -15.24
C GLU A 183 -7.25 8.69 -13.84
N PRO A 184 -7.62 9.67 -13.01
CA PRO A 184 -7.09 9.77 -11.65
C PRO A 184 -7.42 8.55 -10.78
N LEU A 185 -8.65 8.02 -10.87
CA LEU A 185 -9.06 6.84 -10.12
C LEU A 185 -8.28 5.59 -10.56
N LEU A 186 -8.20 5.34 -11.88
CA LEU A 186 -7.43 4.22 -12.43
C LEU A 186 -5.95 4.29 -12.05
N ALA A 187 -5.37 5.50 -12.00
CA ALA A 187 -4.00 5.68 -11.53
C ALA A 187 -3.85 5.26 -10.05
N ARG A 188 -4.83 5.52 -9.19
CA ARG A 188 -4.79 5.09 -7.79
C ARG A 188 -4.83 3.57 -7.65
N TYR A 189 -5.57 2.88 -8.49
CA TYR A 189 -5.62 1.42 -8.50
C TYR A 189 -4.35 0.78 -9.08
N TRP A 190 -3.92 1.24 -10.28
CA TRP A 190 -2.81 0.58 -10.99
C TRP A 190 -1.42 1.02 -10.53
N THR A 191 -1.29 2.24 -10.07
CA THR A 191 0.00 2.84 -9.69
C THR A 191 -0.10 3.57 -8.33
N PRO A 192 -0.55 2.88 -7.26
CA PRO A 192 -0.57 3.51 -5.94
C PRO A 192 0.85 3.97 -5.59
N ALA A 193 0.96 5.10 -4.90
CA ALA A 193 2.25 5.69 -4.55
C ALA A 193 2.59 5.38 -3.09
N PRO A 194 3.51 4.44 -2.78
CA PRO A 194 3.94 4.16 -1.42
C PRO A 194 4.47 5.43 -0.74
N GLN A 195 3.96 5.74 0.44
CA GLN A 195 4.19 7.03 1.10
C GLN A 195 5.49 7.05 1.91
N PHE A 196 6.63 6.66 1.31
CA PHE A 196 7.93 6.63 1.96
C PHE A 196 8.31 7.95 2.61
N GLY A 197 8.10 9.08 1.91
CA GLY A 197 8.39 10.42 2.44
C GLY A 197 7.62 10.71 3.73
N LEU A 198 6.35 10.32 3.80
CA LEU A 198 5.53 10.46 5.00
C LEU A 198 6.03 9.50 6.10
N GLY A 199 6.21 8.22 5.79
CA GLY A 199 6.69 7.22 6.75
C GLY A 199 8.00 7.65 7.42
N LEU A 200 8.96 8.15 6.63
CA LEU A 200 10.22 8.68 7.15
C LEU A 200 10.03 9.92 8.05
N ALA A 201 9.14 10.83 7.67
CA ALA A 201 8.84 12.03 8.45
C ALA A 201 8.15 11.71 9.79
N LEU A 202 7.41 10.61 9.87
CA LEU A 202 6.68 10.16 11.06
C LEU A 202 7.57 9.48 12.10
N ARG A 203 8.79 9.02 11.75
CA ARG A 203 9.70 8.39 12.72
C ARG A 203 9.92 9.25 13.95
N GLY A 204 9.80 8.65 15.13
CA GLY A 204 9.98 9.33 16.42
C GLY A 204 8.91 10.38 16.75
N LYS A 205 7.85 10.52 15.92
CA LYS A 205 6.78 11.50 16.12
C LYS A 205 5.40 10.85 16.17
N ALA A 206 5.08 9.99 15.22
CA ALA A 206 3.83 9.22 15.28
C ALA A 206 3.90 8.19 16.40
N SER A 207 2.79 8.00 17.10
CA SER A 207 2.66 7.01 18.16
C SER A 207 2.30 5.63 17.62
N ALA A 208 1.55 5.54 16.52
CA ALA A 208 1.29 4.32 15.77
C ALA A 208 1.07 4.63 14.29
N ALA A 209 1.32 3.64 13.42
CA ALA A 209 1.07 3.75 11.99
C ALA A 209 0.84 2.38 11.35
N LEU A 210 0.13 2.38 10.22
CA LEU A 210 0.00 1.29 9.24
C LEU A 210 -0.41 1.90 7.90
N ASP A 211 -0.46 1.10 6.84
CA ASP A 211 -1.09 1.47 5.58
C ASP A 211 -2.51 0.88 5.48
N ILE A 212 -3.34 1.46 4.63
CA ILE A 212 -4.73 1.06 4.44
C ILE A 212 -4.81 0.14 3.22
N SER A 213 -4.92 -1.15 3.45
CA SER A 213 -5.05 -2.21 2.45
C SER A 213 -6.45 -2.84 2.42
N ASP A 214 -7.07 -3.06 3.58
CA ASP A 214 -8.37 -3.71 3.75
C ASP A 214 -9.53 -2.73 3.97
N GLY A 215 -9.22 -1.45 4.12
CA GLY A 215 -10.14 -0.35 4.35
C GLY A 215 -9.95 0.32 5.70
N LEU A 216 -10.25 1.62 5.75
CA LEU A 216 -9.96 2.47 6.90
C LEU A 216 -10.43 1.88 8.24
N LEU A 217 -11.67 1.38 8.31
CA LEU A 217 -12.21 0.87 9.57
C LEU A 217 -11.54 -0.43 10.02
N ALA A 218 -11.26 -1.34 9.08
CA ALA A 218 -10.60 -2.61 9.37
C ALA A 218 -9.17 -2.37 9.86
N ASP A 219 -8.41 -1.55 9.14
CA ASP A 219 -7.01 -1.26 9.42
C ASP A 219 -6.84 -0.42 10.69
N CYS A 220 -7.66 0.60 10.90
CA CYS A 220 -7.71 1.31 12.18
C CYS A 220 -8.02 0.38 13.35
N GLY A 221 -8.81 -0.68 13.14
CA GLY A 221 -9.06 -1.73 14.13
C GLY A 221 -7.79 -2.45 14.59
N HIS A 222 -6.77 -2.56 13.72
CA HIS A 222 -5.47 -3.11 14.09
C HIS A 222 -4.70 -2.18 15.04
N ILE A 223 -4.69 -0.87 14.79
CA ILE A 223 -4.09 0.12 15.70
C ILE A 223 -4.82 0.09 17.06
N ALA A 224 -6.16 0.14 17.03
CA ALA A 224 -6.98 0.14 18.24
C ALA A 224 -6.68 -1.07 19.14
N ARG A 225 -6.62 -2.28 18.56
CA ARG A 225 -6.29 -3.51 19.27
C ARG A 225 -4.86 -3.52 19.80
N ALA A 226 -3.88 -3.18 18.95
CA ALA A 226 -2.48 -3.23 19.31
C ALA A 226 -2.10 -2.21 20.39
N SER A 227 -2.83 -1.10 20.47
CA SER A 227 -2.60 -0.01 21.41
C SER A 227 -3.53 -0.05 22.64
N GLY A 228 -4.62 -0.84 22.62
CA GLY A 228 -5.61 -0.90 23.70
C GLY A 228 -6.41 0.38 23.87
N VAL A 229 -6.79 1.05 22.75
CA VAL A 229 -7.48 2.34 22.73
C VAL A 229 -8.73 2.31 21.85
N ALA A 230 -9.55 3.35 21.95
CA ALA A 230 -10.62 3.66 21.00
C ALA A 230 -10.11 4.65 19.95
N LEU A 231 -10.40 4.39 18.67
CA LEU A 231 -10.20 5.34 17.57
C LEU A 231 -11.55 5.90 17.15
N LEU A 232 -11.70 7.21 17.22
CA LEU A 232 -12.93 7.91 16.81
C LEU A 232 -12.69 8.53 15.43
N VAL A 233 -13.44 8.07 14.43
CA VAL A 233 -13.42 8.60 13.05
C VAL A 233 -14.58 9.54 12.87
N GLU A 234 -14.32 10.80 12.53
CA GLU A 234 -15.31 11.85 12.31
C GLU A 234 -15.66 11.94 10.82
N CYS A 235 -16.83 11.42 10.40
CA CYS A 235 -17.26 11.33 9.00
C CYS A 235 -17.15 12.65 8.22
N GLN A 236 -17.46 13.78 8.86
CA GLN A 236 -17.41 15.11 8.25
C GLN A 236 -15.97 15.55 7.90
N ARG A 237 -14.94 14.86 8.41
CA ARG A 237 -13.54 15.12 8.08
C ARG A 237 -13.02 14.25 6.94
N LEU A 238 -13.79 13.23 6.52
CA LEU A 238 -13.48 12.39 5.36
C LEU A 238 -13.97 13.13 4.11
N GLN A 239 -13.05 13.88 3.49
CA GLN A 239 -13.37 14.62 2.27
C GLN A 239 -13.11 13.73 1.06
N ALA A 240 -14.15 13.49 0.26
CA ALA A 240 -14.01 12.82 -1.02
C ALA A 240 -13.23 13.73 -1.99
N SER A 241 -12.31 13.14 -2.74
CA SER A 241 -11.63 13.86 -3.83
C SER A 241 -12.60 14.24 -4.95
N ALA A 242 -12.19 15.15 -5.82
CA ALA A 242 -12.99 15.52 -6.99
C ALA A 242 -13.25 14.31 -7.91
N ALA A 243 -12.27 13.42 -8.08
CA ALA A 243 -12.43 12.21 -8.88
C ALA A 243 -13.43 11.23 -8.25
N LEU A 244 -13.31 10.96 -6.94
CA LEU A 244 -14.27 10.11 -6.22
C LEU A 244 -15.68 10.70 -6.29
N SER A 245 -15.84 12.01 -6.03
CA SER A 245 -17.12 12.70 -6.08
C SER A 245 -17.73 12.78 -7.48
N GLY A 246 -16.87 12.72 -8.52
CA GLY A 246 -17.32 12.66 -9.92
C GLY A 246 -17.89 11.30 -10.33
N LEU A 247 -17.50 10.21 -9.64
CA LEU A 247 -18.01 8.87 -9.91
C LEU A 247 -19.12 8.46 -8.94
N LEU A 248 -18.97 8.79 -7.65
CA LEU A 248 -19.84 8.35 -6.55
C LEU A 248 -20.24 9.55 -5.70
N ALA A 249 -21.45 9.52 -5.10
CA ALA A 249 -21.93 10.61 -4.27
C ALA A 249 -22.50 10.11 -2.93
N GLY A 250 -22.56 11.00 -1.94
CA GLY A 250 -23.22 10.77 -0.66
C GLY A 250 -22.71 9.53 0.08
N GLU A 251 -23.64 8.66 0.48
CA GLU A 251 -23.34 7.46 1.26
C GLU A 251 -22.44 6.45 0.50
N GLU A 252 -22.54 6.40 -0.81
CA GLU A 252 -21.73 5.48 -1.62
C GLU A 252 -20.25 5.89 -1.61
N ALA A 253 -19.96 7.18 -1.77
CA ALA A 253 -18.61 7.71 -1.64
C ALA A 253 -18.04 7.50 -0.23
N LEU A 254 -18.86 7.79 0.81
CA LEU A 254 -18.47 7.57 2.20
C LEU A 254 -18.17 6.08 2.48
N ARG A 255 -19.00 5.17 1.96
CA ARG A 255 -18.76 3.73 2.10
C ARG A 255 -17.43 3.32 1.48
N GLN A 256 -17.06 3.84 0.31
CA GLN A 256 -15.76 3.59 -0.29
C GLN A 256 -14.63 4.09 0.61
N GLN A 257 -14.71 5.29 1.14
CA GLN A 257 -13.70 5.85 2.03
C GLN A 257 -13.53 5.06 3.35
N LEU A 258 -14.59 4.44 3.84
CA LEU A 258 -14.57 3.72 5.12
C LEU A 258 -14.14 2.26 5.00
N ALA A 259 -14.54 1.58 3.92
CA ALA A 259 -14.50 0.13 3.86
C ALA A 259 -13.86 -0.44 2.58
N ALA A 260 -13.60 0.36 1.56
CA ALA A 260 -12.85 -0.12 0.41
C ALA A 260 -11.37 -0.21 0.76
N GLY A 261 -10.74 -1.27 0.35
CA GLY A 261 -9.30 -1.45 0.45
C GLY A 261 -8.53 -0.83 -0.72
N ASP A 262 -7.29 -1.25 -0.87
CA ASP A 262 -6.38 -0.88 -1.96
C ASP A 262 -5.94 0.59 -1.98
N ASP A 263 -6.22 1.38 -0.97
CA ASP A 263 -5.81 2.80 -0.95
C ASP A 263 -4.30 3.00 -0.76
N TYR A 264 -3.64 2.12 0.00
CA TYR A 264 -2.20 2.16 0.28
C TYR A 264 -1.68 3.54 0.72
N VAL A 265 -2.52 4.29 1.42
CA VAL A 265 -2.14 5.50 2.16
C VAL A 265 -1.91 5.15 3.62
N LEU A 266 -1.04 5.90 4.31
CA LEU A 266 -0.78 5.66 5.73
C LEU A 266 -1.94 6.19 6.57
N ALA A 267 -2.40 5.37 7.54
CA ALA A 267 -3.16 5.82 8.70
C ALA A 267 -2.23 5.82 9.91
N PHE A 268 -2.27 6.89 10.69
CA PHE A 268 -1.36 7.05 11.83
C PHE A 268 -1.97 7.88 12.95
N THR A 269 -1.46 7.68 14.14
CA THR A 269 -1.80 8.50 15.31
C THR A 269 -0.65 9.42 15.65
N LEU A 270 -0.96 10.68 15.97
CA LEU A 270 0.03 11.74 16.08
C LEU A 270 -0.28 12.65 17.28
N PRO A 271 0.65 12.82 18.23
CA PRO A 271 0.54 13.88 19.24
C PRO A 271 0.40 15.25 18.56
N SER A 272 -0.54 16.06 19.02
CA SER A 272 -0.89 17.35 18.39
C SER A 272 0.30 18.31 18.25
N ALA A 273 1.32 18.18 19.10
CA ALA A 273 2.55 18.98 19.04
C ALA A 273 3.30 18.84 17.71
N TYR A 274 3.19 17.68 17.03
CA TYR A 274 3.88 17.44 15.75
C TYR A 274 3.03 17.75 14.50
N LEU A 275 1.75 18.12 14.69
CA LEU A 275 0.83 18.34 13.56
C LEU A 275 1.36 19.35 12.55
N GLY A 276 1.88 20.49 13.02
CA GLY A 276 2.39 21.54 12.13
C GLY A 276 3.57 21.08 11.29
N GLU A 277 4.49 20.34 11.90
CA GLU A 277 5.68 19.81 11.23
C GLU A 277 5.31 18.77 10.17
N ILE A 278 4.47 17.78 10.52
CA ILE A 278 4.07 16.73 9.58
C ILE A 278 3.23 17.31 8.45
N ARG A 279 2.31 18.25 8.72
CA ARG A 279 1.54 18.91 7.68
C ARG A 279 2.40 19.72 6.71
N ALA A 280 3.47 20.35 7.19
CA ALA A 280 4.42 21.05 6.33
C ALA A 280 5.23 20.07 5.45
N ALA A 281 5.64 18.91 6.00
CA ALA A 281 6.35 17.88 5.26
C ALA A 281 5.44 17.10 4.28
N TRP A 282 4.15 16.94 4.62
CA TRP A 282 3.17 16.18 3.84
C TRP A 282 1.82 16.89 3.80
N PRO A 283 1.64 17.89 2.92
CA PRO A 283 0.42 18.71 2.87
C PRO A 283 -0.87 17.94 2.54
N ALA A 284 -0.75 16.76 1.91
CA ALA A 284 -1.89 15.92 1.57
C ALA A 284 -2.51 15.19 2.78
N MET A 285 -1.85 15.23 3.96
CA MET A 285 -2.40 14.60 5.15
C MET A 285 -3.69 15.28 5.64
N ALA A 286 -4.58 14.47 6.19
CA ALA A 286 -5.79 14.95 6.84
C ALA A 286 -5.90 14.41 8.27
N VAL A 287 -6.37 15.24 9.20
CA VAL A 287 -6.83 14.78 10.51
C VAL A 287 -8.29 14.34 10.35
N ILE A 288 -8.56 13.06 10.59
CA ILE A 288 -9.87 12.45 10.40
C ILE A 288 -10.56 12.08 11.72
N GLY A 289 -9.88 12.28 12.86
CA GLY A 289 -10.44 11.92 14.14
C GLY A 289 -9.42 12.04 15.26
N ARG A 290 -9.63 11.25 16.30
CA ARG A 290 -8.82 11.26 17.52
C ARG A 290 -8.78 9.92 18.21
N VAL A 291 -7.85 9.77 19.16
CA VAL A 291 -7.69 8.60 20.02
C VAL A 291 -8.28 8.90 21.39
N GLU A 292 -9.08 8.00 21.93
CA GLU A 292 -9.65 8.08 23.27
C GLU A 292 -9.39 6.82 24.09
N ALA A 293 -9.63 6.90 25.40
CA ALA A 293 -9.66 5.72 26.24
C ALA A 293 -10.86 4.86 25.87
N GLY A 294 -10.66 3.54 25.74
CA GLY A 294 -11.68 2.60 25.30
C GLY A 294 -11.09 1.52 24.41
N GLN A 295 -11.89 0.96 23.53
CA GLN A 295 -11.48 -0.08 22.58
C GLN A 295 -12.24 0.06 21.26
N GLY A 296 -11.62 -0.40 20.17
CA GLY A 296 -12.26 -0.49 18.87
C GLY A 296 -12.23 0.81 18.05
N VAL A 297 -12.99 0.81 16.96
CA VAL A 297 -13.14 1.95 16.06
C VAL A 297 -14.60 2.40 16.07
N HIS A 298 -14.81 3.67 16.32
CA HIS A 298 -16.12 4.29 16.40
C HIS A 298 -16.27 5.35 15.33
N LEU A 299 -17.36 5.30 14.59
CA LEU A 299 -17.67 6.23 13.53
C LEU A 299 -18.65 7.29 14.07
N LEU A 300 -18.31 8.57 13.93
CA LEU A 300 -19.12 9.67 14.44
C LEU A 300 -19.69 10.51 13.30
N ASP A 301 -20.98 10.87 13.41
CA ASP A 301 -21.61 11.87 12.54
C ASP A 301 -21.20 13.31 12.93
N ALA A 302 -21.76 14.30 12.22
CA ALA A 302 -21.48 15.71 12.47
C ALA A 302 -21.97 16.21 13.85
N ASP A 303 -22.94 15.54 14.44
CA ASP A 303 -23.48 15.85 15.78
C ASP A 303 -22.71 15.09 16.88
N GLY A 304 -21.70 14.27 16.52
CA GLY A 304 -20.93 13.46 17.45
C GLY A 304 -21.64 12.17 17.90
N ARG A 305 -22.72 11.77 17.21
CA ARG A 305 -23.43 10.52 17.50
C ARG A 305 -22.71 9.36 16.79
N GLU A 306 -22.65 8.23 17.47
CA GLU A 306 -22.06 7.02 16.90
C GLU A 306 -22.95 6.45 15.79
N LEU A 307 -22.34 6.18 14.65
CA LEU A 307 -22.93 5.48 13.52
C LEU A 307 -22.51 4.01 13.54
N ILE A 308 -23.43 3.13 13.21
CA ILE A 308 -23.12 1.70 13.04
C ILE A 308 -22.74 1.50 11.56
N PRO A 309 -21.47 1.19 11.25
CA PRO A 309 -21.08 0.97 9.85
C PRO A 309 -21.75 -0.29 9.30
N ALA A 310 -22.32 -0.17 8.10
CA ALA A 310 -23.00 -1.28 7.42
C ALA A 310 -22.00 -2.34 6.87
N VAL A 311 -20.70 -2.04 6.82
CA VAL A 311 -19.66 -2.87 6.18
C VAL A 311 -18.40 -2.87 7.03
N ALA A 312 -17.82 -4.07 7.23
CA ALA A 312 -16.49 -4.26 7.84
C ALA A 312 -15.53 -4.72 6.75
N GLY A 313 -14.57 -3.92 6.32
CA GLY A 313 -13.45 -4.18 5.41
C GLY A 313 -13.36 -5.54 4.65
N TYR A 314 -12.38 -5.68 3.78
CA TYR A 314 -12.16 -6.89 2.99
C TYR A 314 -11.62 -8.06 3.84
N GLN A 315 -12.00 -9.30 3.53
CA GLN A 315 -11.46 -10.52 4.15
C GLN A 315 -11.35 -11.65 3.12
N HIS A 316 -10.16 -12.23 2.96
CA HIS A 316 -9.90 -13.35 2.04
C HIS A 316 -10.71 -14.62 2.35
N PHE A 317 -11.01 -14.91 3.59
CA PHE A 317 -11.69 -16.13 4.04
C PHE A 317 -12.96 -15.82 4.86
N GLY A 318 -13.57 -14.67 4.62
CA GLY A 318 -14.85 -14.31 5.23
C GLY A 318 -16.00 -15.12 4.62
N THR A 319 -17.03 -15.44 5.40
CA THR A 319 -18.30 -15.94 4.86
C THR A 319 -18.88 -14.86 3.97
N GLN A 320 -18.79 -15.02 2.65
CA GLN A 320 -19.60 -14.25 1.72
C GLN A 320 -21.06 -14.45 2.13
N ARG A 321 -21.70 -13.40 2.60
CA ARG A 321 -23.16 -13.34 2.56
C ARG A 321 -23.48 -12.92 1.15
N ASP A 322 -24.06 -13.86 0.39
CA ASP A 322 -24.60 -13.70 -0.95
C ASP A 322 -25.49 -12.46 -1.06
#